data_32cb0ae8a81c780cf8da392758ec3abb
#
_entry.id   32cb0ae8a81c780cf8da392758ec3abb
#
_cell.length_a   1.000
_cell.length_b   1.000
_cell.length_c   1.000
_cell.angle_alpha   90.00
_cell.angle_beta   90.00
_cell.angle_gamma   90.00
#
_symmetry.space_group_name_H-M   'P 1'
#
loop_
_entity.id
_entity.type
_entity.pdbx_description
1 polymer ?
#
loop_
_entity_poly.entity_id
_entity_poly.type
_entity_poly.pdbx_seq_one_letter_code
_entity_poly.pdbx_strand_id
1 'polypeptide(L)'
;RWLKPAASVPPRRMHVTQPTASMQLREVTLAVGMPLYEVISRRVHLTEAGLALARTAHAIAGEWDAFEQRVAGAKGLTSGRLRVAVVSTAKYFIPRLLGSFCKLHPQIDISLEILNRDHVITRLRSNLDDLYVMSVPPADLPLEDQILMPNPLVVIAASTHPLALRKRV
;
A
#
# COMPACT_ATOMS: atom_id res chain seq x y z
N ARG A 1 22.33 6.48 9.50
CA ARG A 1 21.21 6.25 8.56
C ARG A 1 20.04 5.78 9.39
N TRP A 2 19.17 6.71 9.79
CA TRP A 2 18.07 6.45 10.71
C TRP A 2 16.90 5.86 9.92
N LEU A 3 16.57 4.59 10.17
CA LEU A 3 15.30 4.01 9.78
C LEU A 3 14.22 4.66 10.64
N LYS A 4 13.33 5.45 10.04
CA LYS A 4 12.12 5.90 10.73
C LYS A 4 11.28 4.67 11.02
N PRO A 5 10.82 4.46 12.29
CA PRO A 5 9.94 3.35 12.60
C PRO A 5 8.65 3.47 11.81
N ALA A 6 8.15 2.33 11.33
CA ALA A 6 6.85 2.22 10.70
C ALA A 6 5.80 2.90 11.59
N ALA A 7 5.02 3.78 11.01
CA ALA A 7 3.98 4.51 11.70
C ALA A 7 3.04 3.51 12.38
N SER A 8 2.92 3.60 13.69
CA SER A 8 1.92 2.84 14.45
C SER A 8 0.53 3.17 13.87
N VAL A 9 -0.15 2.15 13.35
CA VAL A 9 -1.56 2.31 12.92
C VAL A 9 -2.35 2.76 14.14
N PRO A 10 -3.01 3.92 14.11
CA PRO A 10 -3.73 4.39 15.29
C PRO A 10 -4.90 3.44 15.59
N PRO A 11 -5.15 3.10 16.88
CA PRO A 11 -6.17 2.14 17.30
C PRO A 11 -7.60 2.50 16.85
N ARG A 12 -7.82 3.73 16.42
CA ARG A 12 -9.11 4.22 15.88
C ARG A 12 -9.56 3.53 14.58
N ARG A 13 -8.67 2.87 13.84
CA ARG A 13 -9.06 2.13 12.62
C ARG A 13 -9.69 0.76 12.89
N MET A 14 -9.53 0.22 14.09
CA MET A 14 -10.01 -1.12 14.44
C MET A 14 -11.33 -1.15 15.23
N HIS A 15 -11.94 0.00 15.49
CA HIS A 15 -13.15 0.14 16.33
C HIS A 15 -13.03 -0.55 17.70
N VAL A 16 -11.82 -0.76 18.20
CA VAL A 16 -11.52 -1.33 19.52
C VAL A 16 -10.86 -0.29 20.40
N THR A 17 -11.08 -0.42 21.71
CA THR A 17 -10.43 0.45 22.70
C THR A 17 -8.97 0.07 22.87
N GLN A 18 -8.12 1.00 23.32
CA GLN A 18 -6.71 0.71 23.59
C GLN A 18 -6.49 -0.46 24.56
N PRO A 19 -7.25 -0.58 25.68
CA PRO A 19 -7.14 -1.75 26.56
C PRO A 19 -7.45 -3.06 25.86
N THR A 20 -8.49 -3.09 25.02
CA THR A 20 -8.87 -4.28 24.23
C THR A 20 -7.76 -4.68 23.25
N ALA A 21 -7.20 -3.72 22.52
CA ALA A 21 -6.09 -3.98 21.62
C ALA A 21 -4.85 -4.53 22.35
N SER A 22 -4.53 -3.98 23.52
CA SER A 22 -3.40 -4.46 24.34
C SER A 22 -3.62 -5.87 24.86
N MET A 23 -4.85 -6.19 25.26
CA MET A 23 -5.21 -7.55 25.72
C MET A 23 -5.10 -8.57 24.59
N GLN A 24 -5.67 -8.26 23.41
CA GLN A 24 -5.58 -9.13 22.24
C GLN A 24 -4.12 -9.37 21.79
N LEU A 25 -3.30 -8.31 21.78
CA LEU A 25 -1.88 -8.44 21.46
C LEU A 25 -1.14 -9.34 22.44
N ARG A 26 -1.47 -9.26 23.72
CA ARG A 26 -0.91 -10.14 24.75
C ARG A 26 -1.35 -11.59 24.56
N GLU A 27 -2.62 -11.84 24.26
CA GLU A 27 -3.15 -13.18 23.99
C GLU A 27 -2.45 -13.83 22.80
N VAL A 28 -2.30 -13.09 21.69
CA VAL A 28 -1.57 -13.57 20.52
C VAL A 28 -0.10 -13.85 20.85
N THR A 29 0.55 -12.98 21.63
CA THR A 29 1.94 -13.20 22.08
C THR A 29 2.08 -14.48 22.90
N LEU A 30 1.13 -14.75 23.80
CA LEU A 30 1.10 -15.98 24.59
C LEU A 30 0.87 -17.22 23.72
N ALA A 31 -0.04 -17.14 22.75
CA ALA A 31 -0.35 -18.24 21.85
C ALA A 31 0.84 -18.61 20.94
N VAL A 32 1.61 -17.60 20.49
CA VAL A 32 2.82 -17.80 19.68
C VAL A 32 4.00 -18.31 20.54
N GLY A 33 3.99 -18.04 21.84
CA GLY A 33 5.03 -18.50 22.79
C GLY A 33 6.35 -17.74 22.70
N MET A 34 6.39 -16.57 22.01
CA MET A 34 7.58 -15.73 21.92
C MET A 34 7.20 -14.25 21.85
N PRO A 35 8.09 -13.32 22.28
CA PRO A 35 7.82 -11.90 22.25
C PRO A 35 7.56 -11.39 20.82
N LEU A 36 6.41 -10.78 20.59
CA LEU A 36 6.04 -10.17 19.30
C LEU A 36 6.30 -8.67 19.25
N TYR A 37 6.49 -8.05 20.42
CA TYR A 37 6.77 -6.63 20.54
C TYR A 37 7.61 -6.32 21.76
N GLU A 38 8.24 -5.16 21.73
CA GLU A 38 9.02 -4.58 22.83
C GLU A 38 8.53 -3.14 23.07
N VAL A 39 8.64 -2.69 24.31
CA VAL A 39 8.31 -1.30 24.68
C VAL A 39 9.60 -0.55 24.97
N ILE A 40 10.02 0.31 24.04
CA ILE A 40 11.22 1.15 24.17
C ILE A 40 10.77 2.61 24.23
N SER A 41 11.14 3.34 25.27
CA SER A 41 10.80 4.76 25.48
C SER A 41 9.29 5.04 25.34
N ARG A 42 8.46 4.19 25.93
CA ARG A 42 6.98 4.25 25.87
C ARG A 42 6.39 4.07 24.46
N ARG A 43 7.16 3.52 23.53
CA ARG A 43 6.70 3.18 22.18
C ARG A 43 6.78 1.68 21.97
N VAL A 44 5.77 1.14 21.30
CA VAL A 44 5.74 -0.28 20.92
C VAL A 44 6.55 -0.46 19.64
N HIS A 45 7.48 -1.38 19.65
CA HIS A 45 8.26 -1.82 18.50
C HIS A 45 8.02 -3.31 18.28
N LEU A 46 7.74 -3.70 17.05
CA LEU A 46 7.60 -5.12 16.72
C LEU A 46 8.98 -5.78 16.69
N THR A 47 9.05 -6.98 17.26
CA THR A 47 10.19 -7.88 17.09
C THR A 47 10.20 -8.45 15.67
N GLU A 48 11.25 -9.19 15.29
CA GLU A 48 11.29 -9.89 14.01
C GLU A 48 10.11 -10.88 13.86
N ALA A 49 9.79 -11.62 14.92
CA ALA A 49 8.64 -12.51 14.99
C ALA A 49 7.33 -11.73 14.84
N GLY A 50 7.21 -10.56 15.48
CA GLY A 50 6.06 -9.67 15.35
C GLY A 50 5.88 -9.14 13.93
N LEU A 51 6.96 -8.79 13.25
CA LEU A 51 6.94 -8.36 11.85
C LEU A 51 6.55 -9.52 10.91
N ALA A 52 7.05 -10.73 11.18
CA ALA A 52 6.68 -11.92 10.40
C ALA A 52 5.19 -12.22 10.56
N LEU A 53 4.68 -12.22 11.81
CA LEU A 53 3.26 -12.45 12.08
C LEU A 53 2.38 -11.37 11.43
N ALA A 54 2.77 -10.11 11.49
CA ALA A 54 2.02 -9.02 10.85
C ALA A 54 1.93 -9.22 9.33
N ARG A 55 3.03 -9.61 8.66
CA ARG A 55 3.01 -9.94 7.23
C ARG A 55 2.06 -11.09 6.92
N THR A 56 2.13 -12.18 7.69
CA THR A 56 1.25 -13.34 7.51
C THR A 56 -0.22 -12.98 7.73
N ALA A 57 -0.53 -12.22 8.77
CA ALA A 57 -1.88 -11.77 9.05
C ALA A 57 -2.44 -10.89 7.91
N HIS A 58 -1.63 -10.00 7.35
CA HIS A 58 -2.03 -9.20 6.19
C HIS A 58 -2.26 -10.06 4.95
N ALA A 59 -1.42 -11.07 4.69
CA ALA A 59 -1.62 -11.98 3.57
C ALA A 59 -2.93 -12.77 3.71
N ILE A 60 -3.21 -13.32 4.89
CA ILE A 60 -4.46 -14.04 5.17
C ILE A 60 -5.69 -13.13 4.96
N ALA A 61 -5.64 -11.89 5.48
CA ALA A 61 -6.72 -10.94 5.31
C ALA A 61 -6.93 -10.59 3.83
N GLY A 62 -5.86 -10.43 3.05
CA GLY A 62 -5.93 -10.18 1.61
C GLY A 62 -6.56 -11.32 0.83
N GLU A 63 -6.19 -12.58 1.15
CA GLU A 63 -6.79 -13.77 0.53
C GLU A 63 -8.29 -13.91 0.89
N TRP A 64 -8.65 -13.56 2.13
CA TRP A 64 -10.05 -13.55 2.53
C TRP A 64 -10.86 -12.49 1.77
N ASP A 65 -10.36 -11.27 1.66
CA ASP A 65 -10.99 -10.21 0.87
C ASP A 65 -11.17 -10.65 -0.60
N ALA A 66 -10.15 -11.27 -1.20
CA ALA A 66 -10.21 -11.79 -2.57
C ALA A 66 -11.25 -12.90 -2.73
N PHE A 67 -11.39 -13.79 -1.73
CA PHE A 67 -12.44 -14.81 -1.71
C PHE A 67 -13.84 -14.18 -1.65
N GLU A 68 -14.06 -13.21 -0.76
CA GLU A 68 -15.34 -12.51 -0.65
C GLU A 68 -15.72 -11.80 -1.96
N GLN A 69 -14.78 -11.17 -2.63
CA GLN A 69 -15.00 -10.54 -3.94
C GLN A 69 -15.36 -11.57 -5.01
N ARG A 70 -14.67 -12.73 -5.06
CA ARG A 70 -15.03 -13.82 -5.99
C ARG A 70 -16.44 -14.34 -5.75
N VAL A 71 -16.82 -14.53 -4.50
CA VAL A 71 -18.18 -14.97 -4.13
C VAL A 71 -19.21 -13.91 -4.51
N ALA A 72 -18.95 -12.64 -4.27
CA ALA A 72 -19.83 -11.55 -4.68
C ALA A 72 -20.00 -11.49 -6.20
N GLY A 73 -18.91 -11.63 -6.96
CA GLY A 73 -18.93 -11.71 -8.42
C GLY A 73 -19.75 -12.91 -8.94
N ALA A 74 -19.59 -14.10 -8.33
CA ALA A 74 -20.37 -15.29 -8.68
C ALA A 74 -21.86 -15.13 -8.41
N LYS A 75 -22.25 -14.30 -7.45
CA LYS A 75 -23.65 -13.95 -7.15
C LYS A 75 -24.19 -12.83 -8.05
N GLY A 76 -23.43 -12.37 -9.05
CA GLY A 76 -23.82 -11.26 -9.92
C GLY A 76 -23.79 -9.88 -9.22
N LEU A 77 -23.20 -9.80 -8.04
CA LEU A 77 -23.01 -8.54 -7.33
C LEU A 77 -21.80 -7.80 -7.93
N THR A 78 -22.05 -6.61 -8.48
CA THR A 78 -21.00 -5.75 -9.04
C THR A 78 -20.44 -4.77 -8.01
N SER A 79 -20.66 -5.05 -6.73
CA SER A 79 -20.18 -4.25 -5.60
C SER A 79 -18.91 -4.85 -5.01
N GLY A 80 -18.03 -4.00 -4.52
CA GLY A 80 -16.79 -4.43 -3.91
C GLY A 80 -15.92 -3.25 -3.50
N ARG A 81 -14.69 -3.55 -3.12
CA ARG A 81 -13.68 -2.56 -2.77
C ARG A 81 -12.45 -2.75 -3.65
N LEU A 82 -11.91 -1.64 -4.16
CA LEU A 82 -10.67 -1.60 -4.94
C LEU A 82 -9.66 -0.71 -4.21
N ARG A 83 -8.57 -1.30 -3.74
CA ARG A 83 -7.45 -0.59 -3.11
C ARG A 83 -6.37 -0.33 -4.15
N VAL A 84 -6.03 0.92 -4.34
CA VAL A 84 -5.05 1.35 -5.35
C VAL A 84 -3.94 2.13 -4.67
N ALA A 85 -2.69 1.70 -4.81
CA ALA A 85 -1.54 2.45 -4.37
C ALA A 85 -0.73 2.96 -5.57
N VAL A 86 -0.42 4.25 -5.58
CA VAL A 86 0.26 4.88 -6.70
C VAL A 86 1.45 5.73 -6.25
N VAL A 87 2.47 5.79 -7.10
CA VAL A 87 3.58 6.73 -6.88
C VAL A 87 3.12 8.17 -7.07
N SER A 88 3.73 9.10 -6.37
CA SER A 88 3.33 10.51 -6.35
C SER A 88 3.26 11.17 -7.73
N THR A 89 4.01 10.71 -8.72
CA THR A 89 3.94 11.18 -10.10
C THR A 89 2.63 10.81 -10.79
N ALA A 90 1.98 9.72 -10.39
CA ALA A 90 0.71 9.29 -10.96
C ALA A 90 -0.50 10.10 -10.47
N LYS A 91 -0.34 10.93 -9.43
CA LYS A 91 -1.42 11.76 -8.85
C LYS A 91 -2.09 12.69 -9.86
N TYR A 92 -1.39 13.02 -10.95
CA TYR A 92 -1.89 13.97 -11.96
C TYR A 92 -2.89 13.36 -12.94
N PHE A 93 -2.86 12.06 -13.16
CA PHE A 93 -3.75 11.40 -14.13
C PHE A 93 -4.66 10.31 -13.52
N ILE A 94 -4.23 9.61 -12.47
CA ILE A 94 -4.99 8.53 -11.83
C ILE A 94 -6.38 8.97 -11.35
N PRO A 95 -6.56 10.13 -10.66
CA PRO A 95 -7.89 10.53 -10.21
C PRO A 95 -8.90 10.68 -11.36
N ARG A 96 -8.45 11.10 -12.54
CA ARG A 96 -9.31 11.21 -13.71
C ARG A 96 -9.75 9.84 -14.23
N LEU A 97 -8.83 8.87 -14.28
CA LEU A 97 -9.13 7.48 -14.66
C LEU A 97 -10.11 6.84 -13.68
N LEU A 98 -9.83 6.96 -12.37
CA LEU A 98 -10.71 6.45 -11.33
C LEU A 98 -12.07 7.11 -11.33
N GLY A 99 -12.16 8.43 -11.58
CA GLY A 99 -13.43 9.13 -11.71
C GLY A 99 -14.30 8.62 -12.86
N SER A 100 -13.69 8.23 -13.98
CA SER A 100 -14.38 7.57 -15.09
C SER A 100 -14.83 6.16 -14.72
N PHE A 101 -13.99 5.40 -14.02
CA PHE A 101 -14.31 4.08 -13.53
C PHE A 101 -15.47 4.08 -12.51
N CYS A 102 -15.47 5.02 -11.54
CA CYS A 102 -16.55 5.16 -10.56
C CYS A 102 -17.91 5.44 -11.20
N LYS A 103 -17.93 6.17 -12.31
CA LYS A 103 -19.19 6.43 -13.05
C LYS A 103 -19.76 5.18 -13.68
N LEU A 104 -18.89 4.27 -14.15
CA LEU A 104 -19.29 2.99 -14.74
C LEU A 104 -19.62 1.94 -13.68
N HIS A 105 -18.97 2.03 -12.52
CA HIS A 105 -19.07 1.06 -11.42
C HIS A 105 -19.38 1.75 -10.08
N PRO A 106 -20.58 2.36 -9.92
CA PRO A 106 -20.90 3.19 -8.76
C PRO A 106 -21.00 2.40 -7.44
N GLN A 107 -21.05 1.08 -7.49
CA GLN A 107 -21.11 0.21 -6.32
C GLN A 107 -19.73 -0.28 -5.85
N ILE A 108 -18.64 0.15 -6.52
CA ILE A 108 -17.28 -0.17 -6.12
C ILE A 108 -16.72 0.98 -5.28
N ASP A 109 -16.37 0.68 -4.03
CA ASP A 109 -15.67 1.61 -3.14
C ASP A 109 -14.17 1.63 -3.49
N ILE A 110 -13.62 2.81 -3.79
CA ILE A 110 -12.22 2.96 -4.16
C ILE A 110 -11.45 3.63 -3.04
N SER A 111 -10.39 2.96 -2.59
CA SER A 111 -9.37 3.51 -1.71
C SER A 111 -8.10 3.82 -2.50
N LEU A 112 -7.71 5.09 -2.57
CA LEU A 112 -6.51 5.54 -3.29
C LEU A 112 -5.46 6.04 -2.31
N GLU A 113 -4.26 5.41 -2.34
CA GLU A 113 -3.08 5.85 -1.59
C GLU A 113 -2.04 6.43 -2.56
N ILE A 114 -1.62 7.68 -2.31
CA ILE A 114 -0.60 8.35 -3.11
C ILE A 114 0.66 8.51 -2.26
N LEU A 115 1.72 7.81 -2.63
CA LEU A 115 2.89 7.62 -1.81
C LEU A 115 4.18 7.83 -2.62
N ASN A 116 5.33 7.91 -1.93
CA ASN A 116 6.62 7.79 -2.60
C ASN A 116 6.88 6.32 -3.01
N ARG A 117 7.87 6.11 -3.89
CA ARG A 117 8.20 4.79 -4.44
C ARG A 117 8.48 3.75 -3.36
N ASP A 118 9.26 4.10 -2.33
CA ASP A 118 9.68 3.15 -1.29
C ASP A 118 8.48 2.64 -0.47
N HIS A 119 7.54 3.53 -0.16
CA HIS A 119 6.31 3.17 0.53
C HIS A 119 5.39 2.32 -0.36
N VAL A 120 5.28 2.62 -1.67
CA VAL A 120 4.52 1.79 -2.60
C VAL A 120 5.12 0.39 -2.68
N ILE A 121 6.45 0.25 -2.78
CA ILE A 121 7.14 -1.05 -2.78
C ILE A 121 6.92 -1.80 -1.46
N THR A 122 6.96 -1.11 -0.32
CA THR A 122 6.69 -1.72 0.98
C THR A 122 5.27 -2.28 1.04
N ARG A 123 4.28 -1.54 0.56
CA ARG A 123 2.88 -1.99 0.49
C ARG A 123 2.72 -3.17 -0.47
N LEU A 124 3.37 -3.12 -1.63
CA LEU A 124 3.38 -4.20 -2.62
C LEU A 124 3.94 -5.50 -2.02
N ARG A 125 5.08 -5.43 -1.33
CA ARG A 125 5.68 -6.59 -0.63
C ARG A 125 4.80 -7.14 0.49
N SER A 126 3.94 -6.31 1.06
CA SER A 126 2.99 -6.69 2.11
C SER A 126 1.59 -7.02 1.58
N ASN A 127 1.40 -7.00 0.26
CA ASN A 127 0.14 -7.27 -0.43
C ASN A 127 -1.05 -6.48 0.17
N LEU A 128 -0.85 -5.16 0.39
CA LEU A 128 -1.84 -4.31 1.05
C LEU A 128 -2.89 -3.73 0.11
N ASP A 129 -2.62 -3.70 -1.19
CA ASP A 129 -3.50 -3.12 -2.20
C ASP A 129 -3.72 -4.09 -3.35
N ASP A 130 -4.78 -3.89 -4.10
CA ASP A 130 -5.20 -4.76 -5.20
C ASP A 130 -4.53 -4.35 -6.51
N LEU A 131 -4.16 -3.06 -6.66
CA LEU A 131 -3.52 -2.51 -7.84
C LEU A 131 -2.42 -1.51 -7.46
N TYR A 132 -1.29 -1.60 -8.14
CA TYR A 132 -0.16 -0.70 -7.93
C TYR A 132 0.19 0.01 -9.23
N VAL A 133 0.41 1.35 -9.17
CA VAL A 133 0.86 2.13 -10.32
C VAL A 133 2.22 2.76 -10.01
N MET A 134 3.24 2.34 -10.74
CA MET A 134 4.62 2.81 -10.57
C MET A 134 5.39 2.78 -11.90
N SER A 135 6.54 3.42 -11.95
CA SER A 135 7.34 3.51 -13.19
C SER A 135 8.11 2.22 -13.51
N VAL A 136 8.69 1.56 -12.52
CA VAL A 136 9.45 0.31 -12.70
C VAL A 136 9.14 -0.61 -11.53
N PRO A 137 8.48 -1.75 -11.75
CA PRO A 137 8.21 -2.71 -10.69
C PRO A 137 9.51 -3.37 -10.20
N PRO A 138 9.57 -3.88 -8.95
CA PRO A 138 10.69 -4.68 -8.46
C PRO A 138 10.82 -5.98 -9.25
N ALA A 139 12.02 -6.28 -9.74
CA ALA A 139 12.27 -7.50 -10.53
C ALA A 139 12.31 -8.79 -9.68
N ASP A 140 12.42 -8.66 -8.37
CA ASP A 140 12.52 -9.77 -7.43
C ASP A 140 11.16 -10.32 -6.95
N LEU A 141 10.06 -9.77 -7.45
CA LEU A 141 8.71 -10.21 -7.13
C LEU A 141 8.03 -10.83 -8.35
N PRO A 142 7.28 -11.92 -8.19
CA PRO A 142 6.45 -12.49 -9.25
C PRO A 142 5.21 -11.60 -9.45
N LEU A 143 5.32 -10.64 -10.36
CA LEU A 143 4.26 -9.67 -10.64
C LEU A 143 3.78 -9.84 -12.07
N GLU A 144 2.49 -9.67 -12.27
CA GLU A 144 1.92 -9.42 -13.58
C GLU A 144 1.83 -7.90 -13.78
N ASP A 145 2.52 -7.36 -14.79
CA ASP A 145 2.55 -5.94 -15.06
C ASP A 145 2.09 -5.60 -16.47
N GLN A 146 1.50 -4.41 -16.61
CA GLN A 146 1.06 -3.86 -17.87
C GLN A 146 1.50 -2.41 -18.01
N ILE A 147 2.06 -2.06 -19.16
CA ILE A 147 2.43 -0.69 -19.48
C ILE A 147 1.16 0.15 -19.67
N LEU A 148 0.93 1.09 -18.78
CA LEU A 148 -0.22 2.01 -18.85
C LEU A 148 0.03 3.17 -19.82
N MET A 149 1.23 3.79 -19.77
CA MET A 149 1.64 4.89 -20.62
C MET A 149 3.16 5.05 -20.62
N PRO A 150 3.75 5.68 -21.67
CA PRO A 150 5.15 6.09 -21.65
C PRO A 150 5.43 7.09 -20.51
N ASN A 151 6.58 6.94 -19.87
CA ASN A 151 7.04 7.87 -18.82
C ASN A 151 8.47 8.34 -19.15
N PRO A 152 8.65 9.21 -20.14
CA PRO A 152 9.97 9.68 -20.56
C PRO A 152 10.57 10.59 -19.47
N LEU A 153 11.85 10.36 -19.17
CA LEU A 153 12.64 11.30 -18.37
C LEU A 153 13.15 12.41 -19.29
N VAL A 154 12.93 13.65 -18.88
CA VAL A 154 13.40 14.84 -19.60
C VAL A 154 14.18 15.74 -18.68
N VAL A 155 15.19 16.39 -19.21
CA VAL A 155 15.94 17.44 -18.51
C VAL A 155 15.19 18.75 -18.70
N ILE A 156 14.91 19.42 -17.60
CA ILE A 156 14.32 20.77 -17.61
C ILE A 156 15.29 21.79 -17.04
N ALA A 157 15.35 22.97 -17.61
CA ALA A 157 16.13 24.09 -17.13
C ALA A 157 15.37 25.40 -17.34
N ALA A 158 15.74 26.44 -16.59
CA ALA A 158 15.26 27.79 -16.86
C ALA A 158 15.69 28.20 -18.28
N SER A 159 14.85 28.93 -19.00
CA SER A 159 15.15 29.39 -20.37
C SER A 159 16.41 30.25 -20.45
N THR A 160 16.78 30.88 -19.34
CA THR A 160 18.01 31.67 -19.19
C THR A 160 19.27 30.87 -18.88
N HIS A 161 19.14 29.54 -18.63
CA HIS A 161 20.26 28.69 -18.29
C HIS A 161 21.19 28.50 -19.51
N PRO A 162 22.54 28.58 -19.35
CA PRO A 162 23.48 28.48 -20.48
C PRO A 162 23.32 27.20 -21.33
N LEU A 163 22.87 26.11 -20.72
CA LEU A 163 22.62 24.85 -21.42
C LEU A 163 21.29 24.81 -22.16
N ALA A 164 20.34 25.70 -21.87
CA ALA A 164 19.03 25.72 -22.53
C ALA A 164 19.12 26.08 -24.02
N LEU A 165 20.19 26.75 -24.42
CA LEU A 165 20.45 27.13 -25.81
C LEU A 165 21.20 26.06 -26.60
N ARG A 166 21.68 24.98 -25.95
CA ARG A 166 22.40 23.91 -26.62
C ARG A 166 21.43 22.88 -27.18
N LYS A 167 21.61 22.51 -28.47
CA LYS A 167 20.81 21.46 -29.13
C LYS A 167 21.13 20.03 -28.64
N ARG A 168 22.24 19.83 -27.99
CA ARG A 168 22.68 18.58 -27.33
C ARG A 168 23.38 18.91 -26.01
N VAL A 169 23.02 18.21 -24.95
CA VAL A 169 23.64 18.27 -23.63
C VAL A 169 24.24 16.91 -23.34
#